data_b69dfa679cb2f22bf3d75807e4b2bee9
#
_entry.id   b69dfa679cb2f22bf3d75807e4b2bee9
#
_cell.length_a   1.000
_cell.length_b   1.000
_cell.length_c   1.000
_cell.angle_alpha   90.00
_cell.angle_beta   90.00
_cell.angle_gamma   90.00
#
_symmetry.space_group_name_H-M   'P 1'
#
loop_
_entity.id
_entity.type
_entity.pdbx_description
1 polymer ?
#
loop_
_entity_poly.entity_id
_entity_poly.type
_entity_poly.pdbx_seq_one_letter_code
_entity_poly.pdbx_strand_id
1 'polypeptide(L)'
;MRHVLIVSAVFLLLLTNGGCGGGSASGPSAIAASGDAVAATVTSTASDDGGSPTAVATQATSLSRVFSPRSFWYRPIPADAPLNPKSSIYTQDLLHQIKTHYGTVNLNTTSFASPIYYVQTNAGSDAVNWVDGTPIYPVGKRVNVGFWDCQNKGRTPHELVEQWRGVPIPAGATPANGSDSEMSIYDLSTHTLWEFWVTRRVDGEWQACWGGRLRDTMQNPGIFPHPYGATATGLPFIGGEISAEELANGKINHAIGIALVNAANWDEFSWPASRSDGYNPNHAPDRIPEGIRMRLDPSVDVDALNLTPVGRIIAKAAQKYGFVVWDKAGAVSLRMVNPASYELAGLPNPYPALFDNVASYDVLKGFPWSKMQFMPMNYGKP
;
A
#
# COMPACT_ATOMS: atom_id res chain seq x y z
N MET A 1 21.68 -0.86 40.04
CA MET A 1 22.35 0.24 39.35
C MET A 1 23.43 -0.34 38.44
N ARG A 2 23.15 -0.49 37.16
CA ARG A 2 24.13 -0.71 36.09
C ARG A 2 23.53 -0.10 34.84
N HIS A 3 24.12 1.01 34.38
CA HIS A 3 23.77 1.70 33.16
C HIS A 3 24.29 0.88 31.97
N VAL A 4 23.41 0.56 31.03
CA VAL A 4 23.80 0.06 29.72
C VAL A 4 23.66 1.20 28.72
N LEU A 5 24.81 1.71 28.26
CA LEU A 5 24.89 2.64 27.14
C LEU A 5 24.63 1.85 25.84
N ILE A 6 23.63 2.29 25.07
CA ILE A 6 23.44 1.83 23.70
C ILE A 6 24.14 2.85 22.80
N VAL A 7 25.20 2.43 22.14
CA VAL A 7 25.93 3.20 21.14
C VAL A 7 25.28 2.93 19.79
N SER A 8 24.65 3.96 19.21
CA SER A 8 24.20 3.93 17.83
C SER A 8 25.35 4.22 16.90
N ALA A 9 25.72 3.25 16.07
CA ALA A 9 26.72 3.41 15.02
C ALA A 9 26.07 4.03 13.77
N VAL A 10 26.47 5.26 13.47
CA VAL A 10 26.18 5.94 12.21
C VAL A 10 27.24 5.51 11.20
N PHE A 11 26.86 4.81 10.14
CA PHE A 11 27.73 4.53 9.00
C PHE A 11 27.66 5.68 8.00
N LEU A 12 28.75 6.42 7.89
CA LEU A 12 28.97 7.46 6.89
C LEU A 12 29.63 6.81 5.67
N LEU A 13 28.92 6.74 4.52
CA LEU A 13 29.52 6.27 3.26
C LEU A 13 30.02 7.48 2.46
N LEU A 14 31.34 7.56 2.28
CA LEU A 14 32.03 8.51 1.41
C LEU A 14 31.94 8.01 -0.05
N LEU A 15 31.34 8.82 -0.92
CA LEU A 15 31.39 8.63 -2.37
C LEU A 15 32.60 9.36 -2.93
N THR A 16 33.50 8.63 -3.56
CA THR A 16 34.61 9.17 -4.38
C THR A 16 34.18 9.29 -5.83
N ASN A 17 34.32 10.50 -6.37
CA ASN A 17 34.18 10.80 -7.79
C ASN A 17 35.37 10.27 -8.60
N GLY A 18 35.09 9.66 -9.75
CA GLY A 18 36.06 9.39 -10.80
C GLY A 18 35.41 9.63 -12.17
N GLY A 19 35.97 10.59 -12.89
CA GLY A 19 35.39 11.13 -14.09
C GLY A 19 35.97 10.60 -15.42
N CYS A 20 35.42 11.12 -16.50
CA CYS A 20 35.88 11.28 -17.89
C CYS A 20 35.82 10.09 -18.85
N GLY A 21 35.14 10.35 -19.97
CA GLY A 21 35.38 9.67 -21.23
C GLY A 21 34.27 9.89 -22.25
N GLY A 22 34.41 10.88 -23.14
CA GLY A 22 33.44 11.19 -24.19
C GLY A 22 33.49 10.22 -25.37
N GLY A 23 32.41 10.16 -26.13
CA GLY A 23 32.32 9.44 -27.40
C GLY A 23 31.04 9.78 -28.14
N SER A 24 31.16 10.65 -29.15
CA SER A 24 30.10 10.98 -30.11
C SER A 24 29.91 9.87 -31.11
N ALA A 25 28.66 9.52 -31.46
CA ALA A 25 28.32 9.04 -32.82
C ALA A 25 26.80 9.06 -33.07
N SER A 26 26.41 9.93 -34.01
CA SER A 26 25.46 9.79 -35.12
C SER A 26 24.21 8.91 -34.96
N GLY A 27 23.04 9.53 -35.17
CA GLY A 27 21.76 8.86 -35.40
C GLY A 27 21.63 8.28 -36.82
N PRO A 28 20.55 7.59 -37.07
CA PRO A 28 19.75 7.90 -38.23
C PRO A 28 18.22 7.93 -38.02
N SER A 29 17.63 8.88 -38.75
CA SER A 29 16.38 8.91 -39.52
C SER A 29 15.12 8.20 -39.07
N ALA A 30 14.08 9.00 -38.92
CA ALA A 30 12.68 8.68 -38.90
C ALA A 30 12.21 7.90 -40.14
N ILE A 31 11.38 6.89 -39.94
CA ILE A 31 10.46 6.38 -40.97
C ILE A 31 9.04 6.42 -40.36
N ALA A 32 8.20 7.26 -40.97
CA ALA A 32 6.78 7.29 -40.74
C ALA A 32 6.13 6.06 -41.44
N ALA A 33 5.30 5.31 -40.75
CA ALA A 33 4.37 4.37 -41.34
C ALA A 33 2.98 4.68 -40.88
N SER A 34 2.17 5.18 -41.81
CA SER A 34 0.73 5.22 -41.74
C SER A 34 0.18 3.81 -41.91
N GLY A 35 -0.75 3.41 -41.07
CA GLY A 35 -1.43 2.13 -41.15
C GLY A 35 -2.89 2.27 -40.70
N ASP A 36 -3.78 2.08 -41.64
CA ASP A 36 -5.24 2.24 -41.59
C ASP A 36 -5.91 1.28 -40.57
N ALA A 37 -6.89 1.81 -39.88
CA ALA A 37 -7.81 1.05 -39.04
C ALA A 37 -8.80 0.28 -39.91
N VAL A 38 -8.78 -1.04 -39.85
CA VAL A 38 -9.81 -1.92 -40.45
C VAL A 38 -10.79 -2.31 -39.33
N ALA A 39 -12.00 -1.78 -39.41
CA ALA A 39 -13.11 -2.23 -38.59
C ALA A 39 -13.63 -3.58 -39.11
N ALA A 40 -13.54 -4.63 -38.30
CA ALA A 40 -14.15 -5.91 -38.58
C ALA A 40 -15.58 -5.93 -38.02
N THR A 41 -16.55 -5.90 -38.95
CA THR A 41 -17.98 -6.14 -38.64
C THR A 41 -18.20 -7.65 -38.54
N VAL A 42 -18.55 -8.15 -37.36
CA VAL A 42 -18.99 -9.55 -37.20
C VAL A 42 -20.50 -9.63 -37.32
N THR A 43 -20.97 -10.24 -38.38
CA THR A 43 -22.38 -10.58 -38.61
C THR A 43 -22.68 -11.89 -37.88
N SER A 44 -23.59 -11.88 -36.89
CA SER A 44 -24.07 -13.07 -36.21
C SER A 44 -25.26 -13.67 -36.99
N THR A 45 -25.12 -14.91 -37.45
CA THR A 45 -26.27 -15.73 -37.86
C THR A 45 -26.72 -16.54 -36.65
N ALA A 46 -27.96 -16.34 -36.24
CA ALA A 46 -28.64 -17.11 -35.21
C ALA A 46 -29.03 -18.49 -35.79
N SER A 47 -28.71 -19.55 -35.09
CA SER A 47 -29.38 -20.85 -35.18
C SER A 47 -29.90 -21.21 -33.79
N ASP A 48 -31.20 -21.36 -33.74
CA ASP A 48 -32.00 -21.81 -32.60
C ASP A 48 -31.73 -23.30 -32.32
N ASP A 49 -31.31 -23.59 -31.10
CA ASP A 49 -31.48 -24.97 -30.57
C ASP A 49 -31.60 -24.87 -29.02
N GLY A 50 -32.75 -25.35 -28.55
CA GLY A 50 -33.20 -25.21 -27.17
C GLY A 50 -32.39 -26.04 -26.18
N GLY A 51 -31.69 -25.32 -25.31
CA GLY A 51 -31.04 -25.84 -24.13
C GLY A 51 -30.64 -24.67 -23.24
N SER A 52 -31.43 -24.40 -22.20
CA SER A 52 -31.05 -23.39 -21.19
C SER A 52 -29.77 -23.79 -20.48
N PRO A 53 -28.63 -23.12 -20.74
CA PRO A 53 -27.54 -23.17 -19.80
C PRO A 53 -27.82 -22.11 -18.72
N THR A 54 -27.98 -22.59 -17.50
CA THR A 54 -27.89 -21.72 -16.32
C THR A 54 -26.56 -20.98 -16.42
N ALA A 55 -26.60 -19.76 -16.89
CA ALA A 55 -25.45 -18.88 -16.87
C ALA A 55 -25.06 -18.67 -15.40
N VAL A 56 -24.04 -19.37 -14.95
CA VAL A 56 -23.28 -18.97 -13.76
C VAL A 56 -22.73 -17.61 -14.14
N ALA A 57 -23.35 -16.55 -13.65
CA ALA A 57 -22.86 -15.19 -13.75
C ALA A 57 -21.50 -15.19 -13.04
N THR A 58 -20.43 -15.30 -13.82
CA THR A 58 -19.08 -14.99 -13.35
C THR A 58 -19.11 -13.50 -13.04
N GLN A 59 -19.33 -13.14 -11.76
CA GLN A 59 -19.17 -11.78 -11.31
C GLN A 59 -17.74 -11.39 -11.68
N ALA A 60 -17.58 -10.44 -12.57
CA ALA A 60 -16.30 -9.78 -12.81
C ALA A 60 -15.84 -9.24 -11.47
N THR A 61 -14.85 -9.90 -10.87
CA THR A 61 -14.32 -9.58 -9.57
C THR A 61 -13.45 -8.34 -9.75
N SER A 62 -14.04 -7.16 -9.56
CA SER A 62 -13.25 -5.92 -9.51
C SER A 62 -12.32 -6.03 -8.31
N LEU A 63 -11.01 -5.91 -8.52
CA LEU A 63 -10.00 -5.92 -7.46
C LEU A 63 -10.04 -4.64 -6.61
N SER A 64 -10.86 -3.66 -6.98
CA SER A 64 -10.96 -2.37 -6.30
C SER A 64 -11.51 -2.44 -4.87
N ARG A 65 -12.05 -3.59 -4.45
CA ARG A 65 -12.56 -3.77 -3.09
C ARG A 65 -12.30 -5.19 -2.60
N VAL A 66 -11.36 -5.30 -1.72
CA VAL A 66 -10.96 -6.59 -1.09
C VAL A 66 -11.59 -6.81 0.28
N PHE A 67 -12.24 -5.78 0.85
CA PHE A 67 -12.91 -5.84 2.15
C PHE A 67 -14.41 -5.63 2.03
N SER A 68 -15.12 -5.82 3.14
CA SER A 68 -16.56 -5.55 3.23
C SER A 68 -16.93 -4.19 2.64
N PRO A 69 -18.03 -4.08 1.89
CA PRO A 69 -18.52 -2.78 1.40
C PRO A 69 -18.73 -1.74 2.52
N ARG A 70 -18.89 -2.21 3.78
CA ARG A 70 -19.01 -1.37 4.97
C ARG A 70 -17.68 -1.02 5.62
N SER A 71 -16.55 -1.47 5.06
CA SER A 71 -15.22 -1.18 5.59
C SER A 71 -14.99 0.33 5.68
N PHE A 72 -14.30 0.75 6.73
CA PHE A 72 -13.90 2.16 6.90
C PHE A 72 -13.02 2.66 5.77
N TRP A 73 -12.27 1.77 5.11
CA TRP A 73 -11.45 2.10 3.96
C TRP A 73 -12.26 2.78 2.84
N TYR A 74 -13.51 2.34 2.62
CA TYR A 74 -14.36 2.80 1.52
C TYR A 74 -15.39 3.85 1.93
N ARG A 75 -15.41 4.27 3.21
CA ARG A 75 -16.36 5.27 3.70
C ARG A 75 -15.87 6.68 3.44
N PRO A 76 -16.57 7.49 2.62
CA PRO A 76 -16.29 8.91 2.49
C PRO A 76 -16.41 9.63 3.85
N ILE A 77 -15.64 10.67 4.02
CA ILE A 77 -15.77 11.59 5.16
C ILE A 77 -16.71 12.72 4.71
N PRO A 78 -17.91 12.88 5.31
CA PRO A 78 -18.83 13.97 4.98
C PRO A 78 -18.20 15.35 5.15
N ALA A 79 -18.56 16.30 4.30
CA ALA A 79 -17.97 17.67 4.35
C ALA A 79 -18.18 18.35 5.70
N ASP A 80 -19.30 18.09 6.35
CA ASP A 80 -19.71 18.59 7.66
C ASP A 80 -19.25 17.71 8.85
N ALA A 81 -18.41 16.68 8.60
CA ALA A 81 -17.92 15.82 9.68
C ALA A 81 -17.19 16.64 10.76
N PRO A 82 -17.45 16.34 12.05
CA PRO A 82 -16.82 17.07 13.16
C PRO A 82 -15.31 16.91 13.13
N LEU A 83 -14.60 17.95 13.56
CA LEU A 83 -13.14 17.93 13.68
C LEU A 83 -12.71 17.59 15.11
N ASN A 84 -11.53 16.99 15.22
CA ASN A 84 -10.88 16.82 16.49
C ASN A 84 -10.61 18.20 17.13
N PRO A 85 -10.87 18.41 18.43
CA PRO A 85 -10.52 19.66 19.09
C PRO A 85 -9.04 20.06 18.97
N LYS A 86 -8.16 19.08 18.80
CA LYS A 86 -6.71 19.26 18.54
C LYS A 86 -6.34 19.30 17.05
N SER A 87 -7.32 19.38 16.13
CA SER A 87 -7.05 19.29 14.68
C SER A 87 -5.98 20.28 14.22
N SER A 88 -6.04 21.52 14.65
CA SER A 88 -5.03 22.54 14.29
C SER A 88 -3.64 22.22 14.86
N ILE A 89 -3.58 21.69 16.07
CA ILE A 89 -2.33 21.27 16.73
C ILE A 89 -1.69 20.11 15.96
N TYR A 90 -2.49 19.09 15.62
CA TYR A 90 -2.02 17.95 14.83
C TYR A 90 -1.57 18.35 13.42
N THR A 91 -2.26 19.32 12.80
CA THR A 91 -1.80 19.87 11.51
C THR A 91 -0.44 20.55 11.63
N GLN A 92 -0.20 21.28 12.71
CA GLN A 92 1.10 21.91 12.98
C GLN A 92 2.19 20.86 13.23
N ASP A 93 1.91 19.80 13.99
CA ASP A 93 2.84 18.70 14.19
C ASP A 93 3.16 17.97 12.87
N LEU A 94 2.15 17.69 12.02
CA LEU A 94 2.35 17.11 10.69
C LEU A 94 3.29 17.98 9.84
N LEU A 95 3.05 19.30 9.79
CA LEU A 95 3.89 20.23 9.05
C LEU A 95 5.31 20.30 9.60
N HIS A 96 5.45 20.25 10.94
CA HIS A 96 6.74 20.21 11.60
C HIS A 96 7.50 18.93 11.22
N GLN A 97 6.85 17.78 11.25
CA GLN A 97 7.45 16.51 10.87
C GLN A 97 7.89 16.50 9.40
N ILE A 98 7.03 16.96 8.47
CA ILE A 98 7.38 17.11 7.05
C ILE A 98 8.61 18.01 6.90
N LYS A 99 8.60 19.18 7.52
CA LYS A 99 9.69 20.16 7.41
C LYS A 99 11.02 19.63 7.97
N THR A 100 10.97 18.94 9.11
CA THR A 100 12.16 18.46 9.83
C THR A 100 12.76 17.23 9.17
N HIS A 101 11.92 16.41 8.55
CA HIS A 101 12.33 15.17 7.91
C HIS A 101 12.15 15.27 6.38
N TYR A 102 13.22 15.70 5.70
CA TYR A 102 13.37 15.86 4.24
C TYR A 102 12.58 16.98 3.57
N GLY A 103 11.67 17.69 4.25
CA GLY A 103 10.91 18.81 3.68
C GLY A 103 9.83 18.42 2.67
N THR A 104 9.57 17.12 2.49
CA THR A 104 8.60 16.58 1.54
C THR A 104 7.90 15.34 2.11
N VAL A 105 6.80 14.95 1.49
CA VAL A 105 6.15 13.65 1.72
C VAL A 105 6.49 12.72 0.57
N ASN A 106 7.13 11.61 0.87
CA ASN A 106 7.59 10.66 -0.12
C ASN A 106 6.49 9.68 -0.54
N LEU A 107 6.51 9.25 -1.80
CA LEU A 107 5.75 8.10 -2.27
C LEU A 107 6.69 6.90 -2.37
N ASN A 108 6.61 5.97 -1.42
CA ASN A 108 7.40 4.75 -1.44
C ASN A 108 6.89 3.82 -2.54
N THR A 109 7.76 3.43 -3.46
CA THR A 109 7.39 2.58 -4.61
C THR A 109 8.07 1.21 -4.58
N THR A 110 9.32 1.12 -4.16
CA THR A 110 10.10 -0.12 -4.22
C THR A 110 10.62 -0.59 -2.86
N SER A 111 10.98 0.35 -1.99
CA SER A 111 11.38 0.07 -0.61
C SER A 111 10.28 0.55 0.33
N PHE A 112 10.01 -0.19 1.39
CA PHE A 112 8.95 0.16 2.36
C PHE A 112 7.58 0.33 1.68
N ALA A 113 7.27 -0.54 0.73
CA ALA A 113 6.03 -0.61 -0.03
C ALA A 113 5.78 -2.07 -0.38
N SER A 114 4.63 -2.63 -0.02
CA SER A 114 4.39 -4.06 -0.15
C SER A 114 4.08 -4.47 -1.59
N PRO A 115 4.74 -5.46 -2.19
CA PRO A 115 4.20 -6.11 -3.37
C PRO A 115 2.94 -6.90 -2.98
N ILE A 116 1.88 -6.71 -3.74
CA ILE A 116 0.63 -7.44 -3.57
C ILE A 116 0.53 -8.48 -4.69
N TYR A 117 0.67 -9.74 -4.34
CA TYR A 117 0.50 -10.86 -5.27
C TYR A 117 -0.93 -11.37 -5.19
N TYR A 118 -1.72 -11.06 -6.21
CA TYR A 118 -3.05 -11.64 -6.36
C TYR A 118 -2.91 -13.03 -6.94
N VAL A 119 -3.53 -14.02 -6.29
CA VAL A 119 -3.46 -15.41 -6.70
C VAL A 119 -4.84 -16.00 -6.84
N GLN A 120 -4.96 -17.03 -7.68
CA GLN A 120 -6.20 -17.78 -7.84
C GLN A 120 -5.90 -19.27 -7.74
N THR A 121 -6.21 -19.86 -6.58
CA THR A 121 -5.84 -21.25 -6.25
C THR A 121 -6.74 -22.30 -6.87
N ASN A 122 -7.88 -21.92 -7.43
CA ASN A 122 -8.81 -22.80 -8.16
C ASN A 122 -8.83 -22.52 -9.67
N ALA A 123 -7.88 -21.75 -10.20
CA ALA A 123 -7.74 -21.55 -11.63
C ALA A 123 -7.35 -22.87 -12.31
N GLY A 124 -8.08 -23.25 -13.33
CA GLY A 124 -7.76 -24.43 -14.15
C GLY A 124 -6.61 -24.21 -15.16
N SER A 125 -5.74 -23.22 -14.94
CA SER A 125 -4.66 -22.81 -15.84
C SER A 125 -3.41 -22.49 -15.05
N ASP A 126 -2.25 -22.85 -15.60
CA ASP A 126 -0.92 -22.49 -15.09
C ASP A 126 -0.42 -21.14 -15.62
N ALA A 127 -1.22 -20.42 -16.41
CA ALA A 127 -0.87 -19.12 -16.96
C ALA A 127 -1.31 -17.97 -16.04
N VAL A 128 -0.56 -16.86 -16.08
CA VAL A 128 -0.97 -15.60 -15.46
C VAL A 128 -2.24 -15.10 -16.14
N ASN A 129 -3.26 -14.82 -15.34
CA ASN A 129 -4.50 -14.18 -15.77
C ASN A 129 -4.48 -12.69 -15.44
N TRP A 130 -5.45 -11.91 -15.91
CA TRP A 130 -5.48 -10.47 -15.73
C TRP A 130 -6.88 -10.00 -15.32
N VAL A 131 -6.95 -9.10 -14.33
CA VAL A 131 -8.17 -8.40 -13.95
C VAL A 131 -7.86 -6.92 -13.85
N ASP A 132 -8.51 -6.10 -14.66
CA ASP A 132 -8.35 -4.63 -14.69
C ASP A 132 -6.87 -4.17 -14.76
N GLY A 133 -6.02 -4.90 -15.51
CA GLY A 133 -4.58 -4.59 -15.64
C GLY A 133 -3.70 -5.17 -14.55
N THR A 134 -4.26 -5.79 -13.51
CA THR A 134 -3.53 -6.43 -12.42
C THR A 134 -3.25 -7.89 -12.75
N PRO A 135 -2.00 -8.40 -12.59
CA PRO A 135 -1.67 -9.80 -12.81
C PRO A 135 -2.22 -10.69 -11.69
N ILE A 136 -2.87 -11.79 -12.09
CA ILE A 136 -3.38 -12.84 -11.20
C ILE A 136 -2.57 -14.10 -11.46
N TYR A 137 -1.86 -14.56 -10.43
CA TYR A 137 -0.94 -15.68 -10.55
C TYR A 137 -1.62 -17.02 -10.29
N PRO A 138 -1.32 -18.05 -11.09
CA PRO A 138 -1.64 -19.42 -10.74
C PRO A 138 -0.77 -19.88 -9.56
N VAL A 139 -1.28 -20.79 -8.76
CA VAL A 139 -0.53 -21.35 -7.63
C VAL A 139 -0.60 -22.87 -7.66
N GLY A 140 0.51 -23.50 -8.01
CA GLY A 140 0.60 -24.96 -8.04
C GLY A 140 0.83 -25.57 -6.66
N LYS A 141 1.69 -24.99 -5.84
CA LYS A 141 2.07 -25.52 -4.51
C LYS A 141 1.92 -24.47 -3.43
N ARG A 142 1.23 -24.82 -2.36
CA ARG A 142 1.19 -24.02 -1.13
C ARG A 142 2.43 -24.28 -0.28
N VAL A 143 2.95 -23.25 0.35
CA VAL A 143 4.15 -23.32 1.19
C VAL A 143 3.84 -22.89 2.61
N ASN A 144 4.61 -23.37 3.57
CA ASN A 144 4.59 -22.85 4.93
C ASN A 144 5.61 -21.72 5.04
N VAL A 145 5.23 -20.63 5.72
CA VAL A 145 6.17 -19.57 6.06
C VAL A 145 6.59 -19.76 7.52
N GLY A 146 7.90 -19.94 7.73
CA GLY A 146 8.47 -20.11 9.07
C GLY A 146 8.55 -18.77 9.81
N PHE A 147 8.41 -18.83 11.12
CA PHE A 147 8.72 -17.68 11.99
C PHE A 147 10.22 -17.62 12.27
N TRP A 148 10.80 -16.42 12.25
CA TRP A 148 12.11 -16.17 12.79
C TRP A 148 12.12 -14.94 13.71
N ASP A 149 12.75 -15.07 14.86
CA ASP A 149 12.75 -14.02 15.88
C ASP A 149 13.73 -12.88 15.52
N CYS A 150 13.33 -12.04 14.57
CA CYS A 150 14.15 -10.89 14.13
C CYS A 150 14.34 -9.82 15.21
N GLN A 151 13.48 -9.83 16.22
CA GLN A 151 13.49 -8.87 17.33
C GLN A 151 14.13 -9.44 18.60
N ASN A 152 14.64 -10.67 18.56
CA ASN A 152 15.30 -11.36 19.70
C ASN A 152 14.42 -11.40 20.98
N LYS A 153 13.12 -11.64 20.81
CA LYS A 153 12.16 -11.71 21.93
C LYS A 153 12.18 -13.05 22.67
N GLY A 154 12.88 -14.04 22.12
CA GLY A 154 13.06 -15.37 22.75
C GLY A 154 11.77 -16.21 22.80
N ARG A 155 10.77 -15.93 21.95
CA ARG A 155 9.50 -16.65 21.90
C ARG A 155 9.01 -16.84 20.48
N THR A 156 8.35 -17.98 20.23
CA THR A 156 7.67 -18.28 18.97
C THR A 156 6.15 -18.04 19.14
N PRO A 157 5.53 -17.19 18.31
CA PRO A 157 4.09 -16.98 18.33
C PRO A 157 3.37 -18.13 17.60
N HIS A 158 3.05 -19.22 18.30
CA HIS A 158 2.51 -20.45 17.71
C HIS A 158 1.26 -20.19 16.86
N GLU A 159 0.34 -19.34 17.31
CA GLU A 159 -0.87 -19.00 16.56
C GLU A 159 -0.56 -18.30 15.23
N LEU A 160 0.48 -17.47 15.18
CA LEU A 160 0.92 -16.82 13.95
C LEU A 160 1.49 -17.83 12.96
N VAL A 161 2.29 -18.79 13.44
CA VAL A 161 2.83 -19.88 12.62
C VAL A 161 1.69 -20.72 12.01
N GLU A 162 0.64 -20.99 12.75
CA GLU A 162 -0.55 -21.68 12.23
C GLU A 162 -1.29 -20.85 11.16
N GLN A 163 -1.28 -19.53 11.27
CA GLN A 163 -1.84 -18.65 10.22
C GLN A 163 -1.05 -18.71 8.91
N TRP A 164 0.22 -19.08 8.97
CA TRP A 164 1.15 -19.09 7.84
C TRP A 164 1.35 -20.47 7.20
N ARG A 165 0.51 -21.43 7.54
CA ARG A 165 0.50 -22.74 6.85
C ARG A 165 -0.22 -22.66 5.54
N GLY A 166 0.35 -23.29 4.52
CA GLY A 166 -0.28 -23.43 3.21
C GLY A 166 -0.52 -22.12 2.48
N VAL A 167 0.42 -21.17 2.56
CA VAL A 167 0.33 -19.89 1.86
C VAL A 167 0.58 -20.07 0.38
N PRO A 168 -0.29 -19.55 -0.51
CA PRO A 168 -0.16 -19.71 -1.95
C PRO A 168 0.79 -18.67 -2.56
N ILE A 169 2.06 -18.71 -2.22
CA ILE A 169 3.06 -17.77 -2.74
C ILE A 169 3.41 -18.14 -4.18
N PRO A 170 3.30 -17.22 -5.16
CA PRO A 170 3.67 -17.48 -6.54
C PRO A 170 5.15 -17.85 -6.69
N ALA A 171 5.45 -18.73 -7.64
CA ALA A 171 6.83 -18.99 -7.99
C ALA A 171 7.50 -17.70 -8.51
N GLY A 172 8.69 -17.39 -7.98
CA GLY A 172 9.41 -16.18 -8.34
C GLY A 172 8.99 -14.92 -7.58
N ALA A 173 7.97 -14.97 -6.69
CA ALA A 173 7.63 -13.84 -5.85
C ALA A 173 8.83 -13.38 -5.00
N THR A 174 8.95 -12.07 -4.82
CA THR A 174 9.97 -11.42 -3.99
C THR A 174 9.32 -10.43 -3.04
N PRO A 175 9.82 -10.27 -1.81
CA PRO A 175 9.38 -9.22 -0.91
C PRO A 175 9.88 -7.85 -1.38
N ALA A 176 9.37 -6.79 -0.78
CA ALA A 176 9.84 -5.43 -0.98
C ALA A 176 11.35 -5.29 -0.67
N ASN A 177 11.98 -4.32 -1.31
CA ASN A 177 13.31 -3.88 -0.93
C ASN A 177 13.26 -3.10 0.40
N GLY A 178 14.41 -3.00 1.07
CA GLY A 178 14.53 -2.31 2.35
C GLY A 178 14.53 -3.27 3.55
N SER A 179 14.64 -2.72 4.75
CA SER A 179 14.76 -3.52 5.98
C SER A 179 13.46 -4.22 6.37
N ASP A 180 12.32 -3.69 5.93
CA ASP A 180 11.00 -4.22 6.30
C ASP A 180 10.57 -5.39 5.41
N SER A 181 11.10 -5.48 4.20
CA SER A 181 10.91 -6.62 3.28
C SER A 181 9.47 -7.16 3.30
N GLU A 182 8.50 -6.24 3.18
CA GLU A 182 7.07 -6.57 3.25
C GLU A 182 6.64 -7.40 2.04
N MET A 183 5.61 -8.21 2.22
CA MET A 183 4.96 -8.95 1.15
C MET A 183 3.52 -9.27 1.50
N SER A 184 2.62 -9.11 0.53
CA SER A 184 1.19 -9.42 0.65
C SER A 184 0.78 -10.46 -0.38
N ILE A 185 0.00 -11.45 0.03
CA ILE A 185 -0.59 -12.48 -0.83
C ILE A 185 -2.10 -12.43 -0.65
N TYR A 186 -2.85 -12.24 -1.73
CA TYR A 186 -4.30 -12.24 -1.70
C TYR A 186 -4.88 -13.33 -2.61
N ASP A 187 -5.51 -14.35 -2.01
CA ASP A 187 -6.17 -15.43 -2.75
C ASP A 187 -7.62 -15.05 -3.08
N LEU A 188 -7.88 -14.80 -4.36
CA LEU A 188 -9.20 -14.46 -4.88
C LEU A 188 -10.20 -15.62 -4.74
N SER A 189 -9.73 -16.87 -4.74
CA SER A 189 -10.60 -18.04 -4.64
C SER A 189 -11.20 -18.21 -3.25
N THR A 190 -10.49 -17.79 -2.22
CA THR A 190 -10.86 -17.99 -0.82
C THR A 190 -11.08 -16.68 -0.07
N HIS A 191 -10.88 -15.53 -0.75
CA HIS A 191 -10.91 -14.20 -0.13
C HIS A 191 -10.04 -14.16 1.13
N THR A 192 -8.81 -14.67 1.03
CA THR A 192 -7.87 -14.74 2.14
C THR A 192 -6.64 -13.90 1.84
N LEU A 193 -6.29 -13.04 2.79
CA LEU A 193 -5.10 -12.19 2.75
C LEU A 193 -4.07 -12.71 3.74
N TRP A 194 -2.82 -12.80 3.32
CA TRP A 194 -1.65 -12.93 4.18
C TRP A 194 -0.75 -11.71 3.97
N GLU A 195 -0.25 -11.17 5.06
CA GLU A 195 0.75 -10.12 5.04
C GLU A 195 1.93 -10.48 5.95
N PHE A 196 3.12 -10.14 5.48
CA PHE A 196 4.37 -10.48 6.12
C PHE A 196 5.25 -9.24 6.26
N TRP A 197 5.94 -9.14 7.38
CA TRP A 197 6.95 -8.14 7.67
C TRP A 197 8.30 -8.82 7.95
N VAL A 198 9.38 -8.25 7.42
CA VAL A 198 10.75 -8.78 7.41
C VAL A 198 10.79 -10.21 6.88
N THR A 199 10.33 -10.32 5.63
CA THR A 199 10.23 -11.59 4.88
C THR A 199 11.58 -11.92 4.24
N ARG A 200 11.96 -13.19 4.27
CA ARG A 200 13.20 -13.68 3.65
C ARG A 200 13.06 -15.11 3.15
N ARG A 201 14.00 -15.53 2.31
CA ARG A 201 14.20 -16.94 1.96
C ARG A 201 15.55 -17.42 2.47
N VAL A 202 15.56 -18.55 3.16
CA VAL A 202 16.76 -19.21 3.67
C VAL A 202 16.70 -20.66 3.21
N ASP A 203 17.71 -21.11 2.48
CA ASP A 203 17.81 -22.47 1.93
C ASP A 203 16.55 -22.90 1.14
N GLY A 204 15.95 -21.93 0.45
CA GLY A 204 14.73 -22.15 -0.33
C GLY A 204 13.42 -21.99 0.45
N GLU A 205 13.46 -21.99 1.77
CA GLU A 205 12.29 -21.88 2.64
C GLU A 205 11.94 -20.42 2.96
N TRP A 206 10.64 -20.12 3.00
CA TRP A 206 10.15 -18.79 3.38
C TRP A 206 10.10 -18.61 4.90
N GLN A 207 10.55 -17.46 5.35
CA GLN A 207 10.47 -17.02 6.74
C GLN A 207 10.00 -15.57 6.83
N ALA A 208 9.29 -15.22 7.90
CA ALA A 208 8.93 -13.84 8.23
C ALA A 208 9.01 -13.60 9.75
N CYS A 209 9.19 -12.34 10.13
CA CYS A 209 9.29 -11.95 11.54
C CYS A 209 7.91 -11.72 12.18
N TRP A 210 7.01 -11.08 11.44
CA TRP A 210 5.67 -10.76 11.91
C TRP A 210 4.69 -10.67 10.73
N GLY A 211 3.39 -10.55 11.04
CA GLY A 211 2.34 -10.42 10.04
C GLY A 211 1.02 -11.00 10.50
N GLY A 212 0.23 -11.52 9.56
CA GLY A 212 -1.05 -12.13 9.88
C GLY A 212 -1.78 -12.69 8.68
N ARG A 213 -2.92 -13.33 8.95
CA ARG A 213 -3.88 -13.80 7.95
C ARG A 213 -5.26 -13.24 8.25
N LEU A 214 -5.92 -12.66 7.24
CA LEU A 214 -7.34 -12.36 7.26
C LEU A 214 -8.07 -13.34 6.34
N ARG A 215 -9.08 -14.01 6.86
CA ARG A 215 -10.02 -14.82 6.09
C ARG A 215 -11.30 -14.05 5.81
N ASP A 216 -12.04 -14.51 4.81
CA ASP A 216 -13.35 -13.94 4.47
C ASP A 216 -13.30 -12.41 4.37
N THR A 217 -12.28 -11.88 3.69
CA THR A 217 -12.01 -10.45 3.65
C THR A 217 -13.23 -9.65 3.18
N MET A 218 -14.05 -10.20 2.29
CA MET A 218 -15.30 -9.57 1.81
C MET A 218 -16.33 -9.33 2.91
N GLN A 219 -16.19 -9.98 4.08
CA GLN A 219 -17.01 -9.75 5.28
C GLN A 219 -16.23 -8.99 6.35
N ASN A 220 -14.93 -8.82 6.19
CA ASN A 220 -14.03 -8.19 7.17
C ASN A 220 -14.00 -6.67 7.01
N PRO A 221 -13.95 -5.89 8.10
CA PRO A 221 -13.80 -4.42 8.02
C PRO A 221 -12.43 -3.97 7.47
N GLY A 222 -11.49 -4.87 7.19
CA GLY A 222 -10.13 -4.53 6.77
C GLY A 222 -9.24 -4.14 7.95
N ILE A 223 -9.30 -4.92 9.02
CA ILE A 223 -8.49 -4.75 10.25
C ILE A 223 -8.06 -6.16 10.69
N PHE A 224 -6.76 -6.35 10.92
CA PHE A 224 -6.28 -7.61 11.48
C PHE A 224 -6.72 -7.77 12.94
N PRO A 225 -7.07 -8.99 13.37
CA PRO A 225 -7.27 -9.26 14.80
C PRO A 225 -5.99 -8.94 15.59
N HIS A 226 -6.14 -8.26 16.72
CA HIS A 226 -5.01 -8.01 17.62
C HIS A 226 -4.38 -9.35 18.10
N PRO A 227 -3.06 -9.48 18.12
CA PRO A 227 -2.01 -8.49 17.83
C PRO A 227 -1.43 -8.56 16.41
N TYR A 228 -2.12 -9.20 15.46
CA TYR A 228 -1.59 -9.54 14.14
C TYR A 228 -1.65 -8.36 13.14
N GLY A 229 -1.04 -8.58 11.96
CA GLY A 229 -0.88 -7.62 10.88
C GLY A 229 0.56 -7.16 10.71
N ALA A 230 0.95 -6.75 9.51
CA ALA A 230 2.32 -6.36 9.19
C ALA A 230 2.62 -4.90 9.56
N THR A 231 1.62 -3.98 9.50
CA THR A 231 1.79 -2.60 9.97
C THR A 231 1.84 -2.50 11.49
N ALA A 232 2.37 -1.40 12.02
CA ALA A 232 2.35 -1.10 13.45
C ALA A 232 0.94 -1.11 14.04
N THR A 233 -0.06 -0.69 13.27
CA THR A 233 -1.45 -0.53 13.72
C THR A 233 -2.32 -1.77 13.56
N GLY A 234 -1.84 -2.82 12.85
CA GLY A 234 -2.66 -3.97 12.44
C GLY A 234 -3.63 -3.65 11.30
N LEU A 235 -3.42 -2.55 10.58
CA LEU A 235 -4.13 -2.22 9.35
C LEU A 235 -3.43 -2.88 8.15
N PRO A 236 -4.17 -3.50 7.22
CA PRO A 236 -3.55 -4.19 6.09
C PRO A 236 -2.99 -3.23 5.05
N PHE A 237 -1.83 -3.57 4.46
CA PHE A 237 -1.19 -2.83 3.38
C PHE A 237 -2.13 -2.68 2.18
N ILE A 238 -2.74 -3.77 1.75
CA ILE A 238 -3.67 -3.80 0.60
C ILE A 238 -4.86 -2.82 0.77
N GLY A 239 -5.16 -2.39 2.00
CA GLY A 239 -6.25 -1.45 2.27
C GLY A 239 -5.87 0.01 2.03
N GLY A 240 -4.61 0.37 2.20
CA GLY A 240 -4.15 1.76 2.21
C GLY A 240 -3.03 2.10 1.24
N GLU A 241 -2.40 1.12 0.58
CA GLU A 241 -1.46 1.36 -0.53
C GLU A 241 -2.23 1.77 -1.79
N ILE A 242 -1.60 2.60 -2.62
CA ILE A 242 -2.15 3.08 -3.89
C ILE A 242 -1.61 2.21 -5.01
N SER A 243 -2.50 1.63 -5.82
CA SER A 243 -2.11 0.80 -6.95
C SER A 243 -1.81 1.60 -8.21
N ALA A 244 -1.07 1.00 -9.14
CA ALA A 244 -0.79 1.60 -10.44
C ALA A 244 -2.09 1.76 -11.27
N GLU A 245 -3.01 0.81 -11.15
CA GLU A 245 -4.32 0.84 -11.83
C GLU A 245 -5.18 2.01 -11.36
N GLU A 246 -5.16 2.34 -10.07
CA GLU A 246 -5.88 3.49 -9.55
C GLU A 246 -5.35 4.79 -10.11
N LEU A 247 -4.03 4.92 -10.20
CA LEU A 247 -3.39 6.10 -10.81
C LEU A 247 -3.68 6.18 -12.32
N ALA A 248 -3.59 5.06 -13.04
CA ALA A 248 -3.92 5.00 -14.46
C ALA A 248 -5.38 5.34 -14.75
N ASN A 249 -6.29 4.91 -13.86
CA ASN A 249 -7.72 5.22 -13.92
C ASN A 249 -8.06 6.62 -13.38
N GLY A 250 -7.08 7.39 -12.90
CA GLY A 250 -7.27 8.74 -12.40
C GLY A 250 -8.07 8.84 -11.10
N LYS A 251 -8.19 7.74 -10.32
CA LYS A 251 -9.09 7.72 -9.17
C LYS A 251 -8.70 6.69 -8.12
N ILE A 252 -8.60 7.15 -6.86
CA ILE A 252 -8.46 6.31 -5.66
C ILE A 252 -9.81 6.29 -4.94
N ASN A 253 -10.31 5.09 -4.63
CA ASN A 253 -11.65 4.88 -4.05
C ASN A 253 -11.63 4.37 -2.61
N HIS A 254 -10.57 4.65 -1.86
CA HIS A 254 -10.38 4.25 -0.47
C HIS A 254 -9.59 5.29 0.33
N ALA A 255 -9.59 5.17 1.65
CA ALA A 255 -8.69 5.95 2.52
C ALA A 255 -7.24 5.49 2.31
N ILE A 256 -6.31 6.42 2.29
CA ILE A 256 -4.89 6.14 2.03
C ILE A 256 -4.14 6.00 3.36
N GLY A 257 -3.27 5.01 3.46
CA GLY A 257 -2.35 4.87 4.58
C GLY A 257 -1.24 5.93 4.55
N ILE A 258 -0.98 6.57 5.69
CA ILE A 258 0.13 7.51 5.84
C ILE A 258 1.00 7.11 7.03
N ALA A 259 2.31 7.09 6.83
CA ALA A 259 3.28 6.88 7.89
C ALA A 259 3.82 8.23 8.40
N LEU A 260 4.03 8.33 9.70
CA LEU A 260 4.60 9.49 10.37
C LEU A 260 5.98 9.16 10.92
N VAL A 261 6.77 10.18 11.24
CA VAL A 261 8.06 9.97 11.93
C VAL A 261 7.85 9.80 13.44
N ASN A 262 6.98 10.63 14.00
CA ASN A 262 6.65 10.62 15.41
C ASN A 262 5.14 10.46 15.59
N ALA A 263 4.74 9.58 16.50
CA ALA A 263 3.34 9.35 16.86
C ALA A 263 3.14 9.53 18.37
N ALA A 264 1.90 9.61 18.81
CA ALA A 264 1.53 9.56 20.23
C ALA A 264 2.03 8.27 20.87
N ASN A 265 2.04 8.17 22.18
CA ASN A 265 2.55 6.99 22.85
C ASN A 265 1.73 5.72 22.49
N TRP A 266 2.35 4.56 22.56
CA TRP A 266 1.78 3.27 22.13
C TRP A 266 0.42 2.93 22.78
N ASP A 267 0.08 3.52 23.89
CA ASP A 267 -1.20 3.38 24.60
C ASP A 267 -2.25 4.43 24.20
N GLU A 268 -1.85 5.41 23.35
CA GLU A 268 -2.70 6.48 22.83
C GLU A 268 -2.92 6.32 21.32
N PHE A 269 -3.83 5.47 20.91
CA PHE A 269 -4.17 5.27 19.51
C PHE A 269 -5.69 5.37 19.26
N SER A 270 -6.05 5.58 18.01
CA SER A 270 -7.44 5.73 17.57
C SER A 270 -7.88 4.51 16.76
N TRP A 271 -9.14 4.11 16.89
CA TRP A 271 -9.74 3.23 15.89
C TRP A 271 -9.58 3.88 14.49
N PRO A 272 -9.23 3.13 13.42
CA PRO A 272 -9.29 1.66 13.31
C PRO A 272 -8.02 0.91 13.74
N ALA A 273 -6.99 1.57 14.22
CA ALA A 273 -5.85 0.85 14.77
C ALA A 273 -6.27 -0.09 15.91
N SER A 274 -5.66 -1.28 15.99
CA SER A 274 -5.83 -2.24 17.08
C SER A 274 -4.65 -2.23 18.06
N ARG A 275 -3.57 -1.51 17.71
CA ARG A 275 -2.32 -1.33 18.46
C ARG A 275 -1.55 -0.15 17.89
N SER A 276 -0.42 0.21 18.50
CA SER A 276 0.48 1.27 18.07
C SER A 276 1.93 0.93 18.47
N ASP A 277 2.90 1.42 17.71
CA ASP A 277 4.32 1.44 18.08
C ASP A 277 4.85 2.84 18.39
N GLY A 278 3.93 3.80 18.57
CA GLY A 278 4.25 5.17 18.92
C GLY A 278 5.12 5.26 20.17
N TYR A 279 6.01 6.24 20.21
CA TYR A 279 6.89 6.48 21.36
C TYR A 279 6.87 7.96 21.73
N ASN A 280 6.09 8.28 22.75
CA ASN A 280 5.94 9.60 23.33
C ASN A 280 5.73 9.46 24.84
N PRO A 281 6.75 9.00 25.60
CA PRO A 281 6.59 8.59 27.00
C PRO A 281 6.19 9.72 27.93
N ASN A 282 6.39 10.97 27.52
CA ASN A 282 5.94 12.16 28.27
C ASN A 282 4.52 12.60 27.92
N HIS A 283 3.82 11.88 27.02
CA HIS A 283 2.47 12.19 26.57
C HIS A 283 2.29 13.64 26.12
N ALA A 284 3.30 14.19 25.38
CA ALA A 284 3.20 15.53 24.82
C ALA A 284 1.92 15.63 23.96
N PRO A 285 1.10 16.67 24.19
CA PRO A 285 -0.28 16.69 23.70
C PRO A 285 -0.42 16.99 22.20
N ASP A 286 0.67 17.34 21.54
CA ASP A 286 0.75 17.66 20.11
C ASP A 286 0.98 16.45 19.22
N ARG A 287 1.35 15.29 19.77
CA ARG A 287 1.64 14.10 18.99
C ARG A 287 0.38 13.47 18.39
N ILE A 288 0.44 13.19 17.10
CA ILE A 288 -0.65 12.59 16.33
C ILE A 288 -0.78 11.12 16.70
N PRO A 289 -1.97 10.63 17.15
CA PRO A 289 -2.18 9.21 17.43
C PRO A 289 -2.21 8.37 16.15
N GLU A 290 -1.63 7.16 16.19
CA GLU A 290 -1.86 6.17 15.14
C GLU A 290 -3.33 5.73 15.09
N GLY A 291 -3.81 5.35 13.92
CA GLY A 291 -5.21 5.05 13.65
C GLY A 291 -6.09 6.28 13.42
N ILE A 292 -5.65 7.48 13.79
CA ILE A 292 -6.49 8.66 13.57
C ILE A 292 -6.68 8.91 12.07
N ARG A 293 -7.89 9.33 11.70
CA ARG A 293 -8.19 9.73 10.34
C ARG A 293 -8.03 11.23 10.16
N MET A 294 -7.53 11.63 9.01
CA MET A 294 -7.47 13.03 8.60
C MET A 294 -7.88 13.17 7.14
N ARG A 295 -8.38 14.33 6.77
CA ARG A 295 -8.76 14.64 5.38
C ARG A 295 -8.14 15.95 4.93
N LEU A 296 -8.05 16.17 3.65
CA LEU A 296 -7.89 17.50 3.09
C LEU A 296 -9.21 18.27 3.24
N ASP A 297 -9.15 19.53 3.67
CA ASP A 297 -10.30 20.41 3.82
C ASP A 297 -11.15 20.38 2.53
N PRO A 298 -12.45 20.03 2.61
CA PRO A 298 -13.32 19.93 1.43
C PRO A 298 -13.56 21.27 0.71
N SER A 299 -13.25 22.41 1.36
CA SER A 299 -13.35 23.72 0.73
C SER A 299 -12.20 24.07 -0.21
N VAL A 300 -11.11 23.28 -0.21
CA VAL A 300 -9.97 23.47 -1.11
C VAL A 300 -10.37 23.13 -2.53
N ASP A 301 -10.24 24.07 -3.45
CA ASP A 301 -10.39 23.80 -4.88
C ASP A 301 -9.12 23.09 -5.40
N VAL A 302 -9.16 21.75 -5.42
CA VAL A 302 -8.04 20.90 -5.83
C VAL A 302 -7.68 21.13 -7.30
N ASP A 303 -8.65 21.48 -8.14
CA ASP A 303 -8.40 21.67 -9.56
C ASP A 303 -7.69 22.99 -9.85
N ALA A 304 -7.80 23.98 -8.97
CA ALA A 304 -7.05 25.23 -9.04
C ALA A 304 -5.59 25.13 -8.52
N LEU A 305 -5.22 24.02 -7.87
CA LEU A 305 -3.85 23.86 -7.34
C LEU A 305 -2.85 23.46 -8.44
N ASN A 306 -1.62 23.97 -8.30
CA ASN A 306 -0.50 23.54 -9.13
C ASN A 306 0.09 22.21 -8.64
N LEU A 307 -0.60 21.11 -8.92
CA LEU A 307 -0.22 19.75 -8.55
C LEU A 307 0.14 18.94 -9.78
N THR A 308 1.00 17.95 -9.61
CA THR A 308 1.18 16.89 -10.60
C THR A 308 -0.15 16.16 -10.85
N PRO A 309 -0.33 15.46 -11.99
CA PRO A 309 -1.54 14.65 -12.21
C PRO A 309 -1.81 13.67 -11.06
N VAL A 310 -0.78 12.94 -10.60
CA VAL A 310 -0.88 12.00 -9.47
C VAL A 310 -1.16 12.74 -8.15
N GLY A 311 -0.50 13.86 -7.89
CA GLY A 311 -0.75 14.69 -6.71
C GLY A 311 -2.21 15.15 -6.64
N ARG A 312 -2.84 15.46 -7.79
CA ARG A 312 -4.25 15.82 -7.90
C ARG A 312 -5.18 14.65 -7.60
N ILE A 313 -4.88 13.46 -8.10
CA ILE A 313 -5.63 12.23 -7.80
C ILE A 313 -5.61 11.96 -6.30
N ILE A 314 -4.43 12.02 -5.69
CA ILE A 314 -4.25 11.83 -4.24
C ILE A 314 -4.99 12.91 -3.44
N ALA A 315 -4.95 14.19 -3.86
CA ALA A 315 -5.65 15.27 -3.18
C ALA A 315 -7.17 15.09 -3.21
N LYS A 316 -7.74 14.67 -4.34
CA LYS A 316 -9.19 14.35 -4.45
C LYS A 316 -9.58 13.17 -3.55
N ALA A 317 -8.75 12.14 -3.46
CA ALA A 317 -8.96 11.03 -2.54
C ALA A 317 -8.84 11.47 -1.08
N ALA A 318 -7.86 12.32 -0.77
CA ALA A 318 -7.66 12.89 0.56
C ALA A 318 -8.84 13.75 1.03
N GLN A 319 -9.53 14.45 0.12
CA GLN A 319 -10.76 15.16 0.46
C GLN A 319 -11.91 14.20 0.75
N LYS A 320 -12.05 13.16 -0.08
CA LYS A 320 -13.21 12.27 -0.03
C LYS A 320 -13.10 11.19 1.04
N TYR A 321 -11.97 10.50 1.08
CA TYR A 321 -11.75 9.34 1.95
C TYR A 321 -10.75 9.63 3.06
N GLY A 322 -9.86 10.61 2.85
CA GLY A 322 -8.83 11.00 3.79
C GLY A 322 -7.65 10.03 3.85
N PHE A 323 -6.79 10.29 4.82
CA PHE A 323 -5.71 9.41 5.22
C PHE A 323 -6.02 8.76 6.57
N VAL A 324 -5.39 7.62 6.83
CA VAL A 324 -5.31 7.00 8.16
C VAL A 324 -3.84 6.82 8.54
N VAL A 325 -3.49 7.25 9.74
CA VAL A 325 -2.12 7.06 10.26
C VAL A 325 -1.97 5.59 10.64
N TRP A 326 -1.09 4.86 9.97
CA TRP A 326 -1.03 3.41 10.11
C TRP A 326 0.32 2.84 10.54
N ASP A 327 1.37 3.66 10.51
CA ASP A 327 2.72 3.21 10.79
C ASP A 327 3.63 4.37 11.12
N LYS A 328 4.84 4.07 11.63
CA LYS A 328 5.96 4.99 11.72
C LYS A 328 7.00 4.70 10.66
N ALA A 329 7.70 5.75 10.22
CA ALA A 329 8.75 5.66 9.22
C ALA A 329 9.84 6.71 9.46
N GLY A 330 10.94 6.64 8.72
CA GLY A 330 12.00 7.66 8.77
C GLY A 330 11.63 9.00 8.12
N ALA A 331 10.51 9.03 7.36
CA ALA A 331 9.93 10.23 6.74
C ALA A 331 8.41 10.13 6.74
N VAL A 332 7.72 11.27 6.65
CA VAL A 332 6.28 11.24 6.34
C VAL A 332 6.13 10.71 4.92
N SER A 333 5.36 9.63 4.76
CA SER A 333 5.28 8.93 3.49
C SER A 333 3.92 8.26 3.25
N LEU A 334 3.59 8.12 1.96
CA LEU A 334 2.55 7.24 1.46
C LEU A 334 3.20 6.04 0.77
N ARG A 335 2.46 4.95 0.63
CA ARG A 335 2.95 3.73 -0.03
C ARG A 335 2.17 3.46 -1.31
N MET A 336 2.91 3.14 -2.38
CA MET A 336 2.36 2.56 -3.60
C MET A 336 2.45 1.04 -3.50
N VAL A 337 1.63 0.30 -4.24
CA VAL A 337 1.85 -1.14 -4.43
C VAL A 337 3.21 -1.33 -5.11
N ASN A 338 4.08 -2.15 -4.51
CA ASN A 338 5.43 -2.37 -5.03
C ASN A 338 5.40 -3.03 -6.42
N PRO A 339 6.22 -2.56 -7.38
CA PRO A 339 6.21 -3.05 -8.76
C PRO A 339 6.67 -4.51 -8.92
N ALA A 340 7.26 -5.14 -7.91
CA ALA A 340 7.71 -6.54 -8.00
C ALA A 340 6.59 -7.51 -8.41
N SER A 341 5.33 -7.19 -8.08
CA SER A 341 4.19 -7.98 -8.55
C SER A 341 3.92 -7.81 -10.06
N TYR A 342 4.22 -6.67 -10.66
CA TYR A 342 4.11 -6.44 -12.11
C TYR A 342 5.34 -7.01 -12.84
N GLU A 343 6.52 -6.82 -12.27
CA GLU A 343 7.79 -7.31 -12.83
C GLU A 343 7.83 -8.84 -12.92
N LEU A 344 7.23 -9.55 -11.96
CA LEU A 344 7.07 -11.01 -12.01
C LEU A 344 6.22 -11.45 -13.21
N ALA A 345 5.26 -10.64 -13.65
CA ALA A 345 4.46 -10.89 -14.86
C ALA A 345 5.14 -10.44 -16.15
N GLY A 346 6.38 -9.96 -16.09
CA GLY A 346 7.14 -9.45 -17.23
C GLY A 346 6.80 -8.02 -17.63
N LEU A 347 6.08 -7.27 -16.80
CA LEU A 347 5.80 -5.86 -17.02
C LEU A 347 6.92 -4.97 -16.44
N PRO A 348 7.19 -3.81 -17.03
CA PRO A 348 8.10 -2.84 -16.42
C PRO A 348 7.48 -2.22 -15.15
N ASN A 349 8.34 -1.62 -14.31
CA ASN A 349 7.86 -0.76 -13.22
C ASN A 349 6.97 0.37 -13.78
N PRO A 350 5.69 0.48 -13.36
CA PRO A 350 4.75 1.43 -13.94
C PRO A 350 4.97 2.88 -13.48
N TYR A 351 5.61 3.09 -12.33
CA TYR A 351 5.64 4.41 -11.67
C TYR A 351 6.43 5.48 -12.40
N PRO A 352 7.59 5.22 -13.05
CA PRO A 352 8.26 6.27 -13.82
C PRO A 352 7.35 6.90 -14.87
N ALA A 353 6.57 6.10 -15.60
CA ALA A 353 5.62 6.60 -16.59
C ALA A 353 4.42 7.31 -15.94
N LEU A 354 3.84 6.74 -14.87
CA LEU A 354 2.70 7.32 -14.16
C LEU A 354 3.04 8.66 -13.48
N PHE A 355 4.29 8.84 -13.08
CA PHE A 355 4.78 10.08 -12.46
C PHE A 355 5.33 11.10 -13.46
N ASP A 356 5.20 10.87 -14.77
CA ASP A 356 5.82 11.71 -15.82
C ASP A 356 7.34 11.90 -15.59
N ASN A 357 8.00 10.86 -15.06
CA ASN A 357 9.40 10.85 -14.63
C ASN A 357 9.72 11.86 -13.49
N VAL A 358 8.72 12.39 -12.82
CA VAL A 358 8.91 13.16 -11.58
C VAL A 358 9.37 12.21 -10.46
N ALA A 359 10.40 12.63 -9.72
CA ALA A 359 10.92 11.84 -8.61
C ALA A 359 9.83 11.63 -7.54
N SER A 360 9.78 10.44 -6.93
CA SER A 360 8.72 10.05 -5.98
C SER A 360 8.55 11.03 -4.79
N TYR A 361 9.63 11.70 -4.38
CA TYR A 361 9.61 12.71 -3.32
C TYR A 361 9.12 14.10 -3.79
N ASP A 362 8.98 14.34 -5.09
CA ASP A 362 8.47 15.59 -5.66
C ASP A 362 7.03 15.47 -6.20
N VAL A 363 6.48 14.28 -6.32
CA VAL A 363 5.12 14.05 -6.86
C VAL A 363 4.06 14.83 -6.07
N LEU A 364 4.22 14.95 -4.77
CA LEU A 364 3.32 15.70 -3.89
C LEU A 364 3.76 17.15 -3.63
N LYS A 365 4.68 17.69 -4.43
CA LYS A 365 5.05 19.09 -4.34
C LYS A 365 3.82 19.98 -4.61
N GLY A 366 3.61 20.96 -3.72
CA GLY A 366 2.44 21.83 -3.80
C GLY A 366 1.16 21.27 -3.15
N PHE A 367 1.19 20.03 -2.63
CA PHE A 367 0.05 19.50 -1.88
C PHE A 367 -0.20 20.35 -0.63
N PRO A 368 -1.47 20.76 -0.35
CA PRO A 368 -1.78 21.73 0.70
C PRO A 368 -1.84 21.08 2.09
N TRP A 369 -0.72 20.55 2.59
CA TRP A 369 -0.64 19.90 3.90
C TRP A 369 -1.10 20.76 5.07
N SER A 370 -1.02 22.10 4.94
CA SER A 370 -1.53 23.07 5.94
C SER A 370 -3.06 23.11 6.01
N LYS A 371 -3.75 22.50 5.07
CA LYS A 371 -5.22 22.39 5.01
C LYS A 371 -5.74 21.03 5.46
N MET A 372 -4.88 20.24 6.10
CA MET A 372 -5.34 18.97 6.68
C MET A 372 -6.23 19.21 7.89
N GLN A 373 -7.25 18.38 8.03
CA GLN A 373 -8.23 18.37 9.12
C GLN A 373 -8.27 16.98 9.76
N PHE A 374 -8.08 16.91 11.07
CA PHE A 374 -8.12 15.65 11.80
C PHE A 374 -9.51 15.37 12.35
N MET A 375 -9.96 14.12 12.17
CA MET A 375 -11.24 13.65 12.69
C MET A 375 -11.15 13.36 14.20
N PRO A 376 -12.28 13.32 14.92
CA PRO A 376 -12.28 12.90 16.33
C PRO A 376 -11.64 11.53 16.52
N MET A 377 -11.14 11.29 17.74
CA MET A 377 -10.69 9.95 18.13
C MET A 377 -11.80 8.92 17.89
N ASN A 378 -11.42 7.76 17.39
CA ASN A 378 -12.33 6.67 17.06
C ASN A 378 -13.41 7.01 16.02
N TYR A 379 -13.13 7.95 15.11
CA TYR A 379 -14.08 8.37 14.09
C TYR A 379 -14.54 7.20 13.21
N GLY A 380 -15.86 6.99 13.18
CA GLY A 380 -16.51 5.93 12.40
C GLY A 380 -16.42 4.53 13.03
N LYS A 381 -15.97 4.41 14.28
CA LYS A 381 -16.05 3.15 15.04
C LYS A 381 -17.52 2.72 15.16
N PRO A 382 -17.83 1.44 14.83
CA PRO A 382 -19.18 0.88 14.97
C PRO A 382 -19.73 0.94 16.38
#